data_ad54875ca04078043a7b6bbb7a41e5fc
#
_entry.id   ad54875ca04078043a7b6bbb7a41e5fc
#
_cell.length_a   1.000
_cell.length_b   1.000
_cell.length_c   1.000
_cell.angle_alpha   90.00
_cell.angle_beta   90.00
_cell.angle_gamma   90.00
#
_symmetry.space_group_name_H-M   'P 1'
#
loop_
_entity.id
_entity.type
_entity.pdbx_description
1 polymer ?
#
loop_
_entity_poly.entity_id
_entity_poly.type
_entity_poly.pdbx_seq_one_letter_code
_entity_poly.pdbx_strand_id
1 'polypeptide(L)'
;MVSFGNASGPLDPVNVSKDIQPKGLYLTRPSIGQYFTNRKELQKGADEIFEKVKFGKIKIKIFKEYQLANAQQAHQDLESRKLLGPAILVP
;
A
#
# COMPACT_ATOMS: atom_id res chain seq x y z
N MET A 1 4.92 15.30 6.50
CA MET A 1 4.82 13.88 6.85
C MET A 1 3.55 13.29 6.25
N VAL A 2 3.63 12.11 5.66
CA VAL A 2 2.46 11.40 5.12
C VAL A 2 2.28 10.11 5.93
N SER A 3 1.11 9.95 6.56
CA SER A 3 0.73 8.72 7.28
C SER A 3 -0.22 7.92 6.39
N PHE A 4 0.27 6.83 5.78
CA PHE A 4 -0.49 6.08 4.76
C PHE A 4 -0.85 4.64 5.17
N GLY A 5 -0.62 4.26 6.40
CA GLY A 5 -1.01 2.92 6.86
C GLY A 5 -0.75 2.66 8.32
N ASN A 6 -1.25 1.52 8.79
CA ASN A 6 -1.16 1.03 10.18
C ASN A 6 -0.65 -0.42 10.24
N ALA A 7 0.22 -0.83 9.34
CA ALA A 7 0.70 -2.22 9.29
C ALA A 7 1.39 -2.69 10.57
N SER A 8 1.93 -1.76 11.36
CA SER A 8 2.56 -2.06 12.66
C SER A 8 1.66 -1.71 13.86
N GLY A 9 0.38 -1.51 13.63
CA GLY A 9 -0.59 -1.08 14.64
C GLY A 9 -1.02 0.37 14.50
N PRO A 10 -1.92 0.85 15.35
CA PRO A 10 -2.36 2.23 15.34
C PRO A 10 -1.20 3.18 15.67
N LEU A 11 -1.24 4.37 15.09
CA LEU A 11 -0.27 5.42 15.42
C LEU A 11 -0.59 6.00 16.80
N ASP A 12 0.45 6.37 17.52
CA ASP A 12 0.29 7.18 18.72
C ASP A 12 -0.35 8.54 18.35
N PRO A 13 -1.11 9.14 19.29
CA PRO A 13 -1.68 10.44 19.08
C PRO A 13 -0.61 11.49 18.77
N VAL A 14 -0.80 12.24 17.68
CA VAL A 14 0.10 13.34 17.30
C VAL A 14 -0.36 14.63 17.97
N ASN A 15 0.50 15.22 18.77
CA ASN A 15 0.23 16.50 19.41
C ASN A 15 0.66 17.65 18.49
N VAL A 16 -0.32 18.42 18.00
CA VAL A 16 -0.07 19.49 17.03
C VAL A 16 0.91 20.54 17.57
N SER A 17 0.78 20.93 18.84
CA SER A 17 1.64 21.96 19.44
C SER A 17 3.06 21.49 19.77
N LYS A 18 3.22 20.21 20.09
CA LYS A 18 4.52 19.66 20.47
C LYS A 18 5.28 19.05 19.30
N ASP A 19 4.56 18.35 18.39
CA ASP A 19 5.19 17.52 17.37
C ASP A 19 5.24 18.19 15.99
N ILE A 20 4.25 19.05 15.69
CA ILE A 20 4.06 19.68 14.38
C ILE A 20 4.58 21.11 14.36
N GLN A 21 4.05 21.93 15.28
CA GLN A 21 4.30 23.38 15.29
C GLN A 21 5.80 23.75 15.39
N PRO A 22 6.63 23.18 16.31
CA PRO A 22 8.01 23.60 16.46
C PRO A 22 8.88 23.33 15.22
N LYS A 23 8.44 22.42 14.36
CA LYS A 23 9.17 21.99 13.15
C LYS A 23 8.51 22.51 11.87
N GLY A 24 7.42 23.25 11.95
CA GLY A 24 6.67 23.75 10.79
C GLY A 24 6.22 22.63 9.84
N LEU A 25 5.78 21.48 10.38
CA LEU A 25 5.45 20.30 9.57
C LEU A 25 4.01 20.32 9.07
N TYR A 26 3.83 19.69 7.92
CA TYR A 26 2.50 19.29 7.41
C TYR A 26 2.28 17.82 7.67
N LEU A 27 1.10 17.47 8.18
CA LEU A 27 0.68 16.08 8.38
C LEU A 27 -0.56 15.81 7.51
N THR A 28 -0.50 14.78 6.69
CA THR A 28 -1.65 14.29 5.92
C THR A 28 -1.79 12.80 6.04
N ARG A 29 -3.04 12.32 5.99
CA ARG A 29 -3.37 10.90 6.05
C ARG A 29 -4.32 10.55 4.90
N PRO A 30 -3.80 10.37 3.68
CA PRO A 30 -4.62 10.00 2.54
C PRO A 30 -5.11 8.55 2.63
N SER A 31 -6.30 8.31 2.11
CA SER A 31 -6.81 6.98 1.85
C SER A 31 -7.41 6.91 0.45
N ILE A 32 -7.37 5.73 -0.16
CA ILE A 32 -7.87 5.53 -1.51
C ILE A 32 -9.37 5.84 -1.64
N GLY A 33 -10.16 5.56 -0.60
CA GLY A 33 -11.58 5.85 -0.59
C GLY A 33 -11.94 7.34 -0.62
N GLN A 34 -11.01 8.22 -0.29
CA GLN A 34 -11.19 9.67 -0.39
C GLN A 34 -10.94 10.19 -1.81
N TYR A 35 -10.15 9.47 -2.61
CA TYR A 35 -9.84 9.84 -4.00
C TYR A 35 -10.78 9.18 -5.00
N PHE A 36 -11.30 7.98 -4.69
CA PHE A 36 -12.19 7.24 -5.56
C PHE A 36 -13.54 7.06 -4.88
N THR A 37 -14.40 8.06 -5.03
CA THR A 37 -15.70 8.14 -4.35
C THR A 37 -16.77 7.31 -5.03
N ASN A 38 -16.55 6.93 -6.30
CA ASN A 38 -17.51 6.13 -7.07
C ASN A 38 -16.81 5.10 -7.97
N ARG A 39 -17.58 4.12 -8.44
CA ARG A 39 -17.08 3.02 -9.27
C ARG A 39 -16.42 3.48 -10.57
N LYS A 40 -16.93 4.55 -11.19
CA LYS A 40 -16.42 5.05 -12.47
C LYS A 40 -15.02 5.63 -12.32
N GLU A 41 -14.76 6.39 -11.26
CA GLU A 41 -13.44 6.94 -10.95
C GLU A 41 -12.44 5.83 -10.60
N LEU A 42 -12.88 4.86 -9.80
CA LEU A 42 -12.05 3.69 -9.47
C LEU A 42 -11.66 2.91 -10.73
N GLN A 43 -12.63 2.65 -11.62
CA GLN A 43 -12.36 1.93 -12.87
C GLN A 43 -11.37 2.69 -13.75
N LYS A 44 -11.58 4.01 -13.94
CA LYS A 44 -10.66 4.85 -14.70
C LYS A 44 -9.24 4.82 -14.15
N GLY A 45 -9.09 4.91 -12.83
CA GLY A 45 -7.78 4.83 -12.17
C GLY A 45 -7.11 3.46 -12.36
N ALA A 46 -7.88 2.38 -12.26
CA ALA A 46 -7.39 1.03 -12.50
C ALA A 46 -6.93 0.82 -13.95
N ASP A 47 -7.74 1.25 -14.91
CA ASP A 47 -7.42 1.15 -16.35
C ASP A 47 -6.13 1.90 -16.68
N GLU A 48 -5.94 3.09 -16.14
CA GLU A 48 -4.71 3.88 -16.32
C GLU A 48 -3.46 3.15 -15.79
N ILE A 49 -3.57 2.51 -14.62
CA ILE A 49 -2.46 1.74 -14.04
C ILE A 49 -2.17 0.52 -14.92
N PHE A 50 -3.19 -0.23 -15.32
CA PHE A 50 -3.01 -1.43 -16.16
C PHE A 50 -2.40 -1.09 -17.52
N GLU A 51 -2.79 0.01 -18.15
CA GLU A 51 -2.16 0.48 -19.38
C GLU A 51 -0.67 0.80 -19.16
N LYS A 52 -0.33 1.51 -18.08
CA LYS A 52 1.06 1.84 -17.77
C LYS A 52 1.91 0.60 -17.53
N VAL A 53 1.36 -0.41 -16.87
CA VAL A 53 2.02 -1.70 -16.69
C VAL A 53 2.19 -2.42 -18.04
N LYS A 54 1.12 -2.50 -18.84
CA LYS A 54 1.12 -3.14 -20.17
C LYS A 54 2.17 -2.55 -21.10
N PHE A 55 2.32 -1.23 -21.08
CA PHE A 55 3.30 -0.52 -21.92
C PHE A 55 4.69 -0.38 -21.27
N GLY A 56 4.93 -1.06 -20.15
CA GLY A 56 6.23 -1.09 -19.47
C GLY A 56 6.65 0.22 -18.81
N LYS A 57 5.74 1.20 -18.69
CA LYS A 57 5.98 2.46 -17.97
C LYS A 57 6.04 2.27 -16.46
N ILE A 58 5.30 1.28 -15.95
CA ILE A 58 5.38 0.82 -14.56
C ILE A 58 5.84 -0.62 -14.58
N LYS A 59 6.93 -0.90 -13.87
CA LYS A 59 7.48 -2.26 -13.72
C LYS A 59 7.20 -2.75 -12.31
N ILE A 60 6.40 -3.80 -12.20
CA ILE A 60 6.12 -4.48 -10.94
C ILE A 60 6.99 -5.74 -10.89
N LYS A 61 7.99 -5.74 -10.00
CA LYS A 61 8.86 -6.89 -9.80
C LYS A 61 8.22 -7.79 -8.75
N ILE A 62 7.67 -8.94 -9.17
CA ILE A 62 7.20 -9.96 -8.24
C ILE A 62 8.43 -10.56 -7.55
N PHE A 63 8.41 -10.56 -6.21
CA PHE A 63 9.51 -11.07 -5.41
C PHE A 63 9.41 -12.59 -5.24
N LYS A 64 8.18 -13.09 -4.98
CA LYS A 64 7.96 -14.52 -4.75
C LYS A 64 6.55 -14.93 -5.20
N GLU A 65 6.47 -16.14 -5.74
CA GLU A 65 5.20 -16.79 -6.10
C GLU A 65 4.95 -17.96 -5.15
N TYR A 66 3.72 -18.13 -4.73
CA TYR A 66 3.25 -19.26 -3.93
C TYR A 66 2.08 -19.92 -4.64
N GLN A 67 1.98 -21.24 -4.56
CA GLN A 67 0.75 -21.92 -4.92
C GLN A 67 -0.37 -21.50 -3.96
N LEU A 68 -1.60 -21.36 -4.44
CA LEU A 68 -2.74 -20.98 -3.59
C LEU A 68 -2.91 -21.92 -2.39
N ALA A 69 -2.63 -23.22 -2.56
CA ALA A 69 -2.64 -24.20 -1.48
C ALA A 69 -1.65 -23.87 -0.35
N ASN A 70 -0.63 -23.08 -0.61
CA ASN A 70 0.40 -22.65 0.34
C ASN A 70 0.16 -21.23 0.87
N ALA A 71 -1.07 -20.72 0.81
CA ALA A 71 -1.41 -19.37 1.27
C ALA A 71 -1.02 -19.13 2.75
N GLN A 72 -1.15 -20.15 3.61
CA GLN A 72 -0.71 -20.06 5.00
C GLN A 72 0.77 -19.71 5.12
N GLN A 73 1.63 -20.35 4.33
CA GLN A 73 3.06 -20.06 4.32
C GLN A 73 3.35 -18.65 3.79
N ALA A 74 2.60 -18.21 2.77
CA ALA A 74 2.72 -16.86 2.23
C ALA A 74 2.42 -15.80 3.30
N HIS A 75 1.36 -15.99 4.08
CA HIS A 75 1.02 -15.10 5.21
C HIS A 75 2.10 -15.10 6.29
N GLN A 76 2.60 -16.26 6.70
CA GLN A 76 3.68 -16.37 7.69
C GLN A 76 4.95 -15.64 7.24
N ASP A 77 5.34 -15.79 5.96
CA ASP A 77 6.51 -15.13 5.40
C ASP A 77 6.31 -13.60 5.33
N LEU A 78 5.10 -13.13 5.00
CA LEU A 78 4.75 -11.71 4.99
C LEU A 78 4.82 -11.11 6.41
N GLU A 79 4.17 -11.73 7.38
CA GLU A 79 4.13 -11.28 8.77
C GLU A 79 5.51 -11.27 9.43
N SER A 80 6.35 -12.26 9.10
CA SER A 80 7.73 -12.35 9.59
C SER A 80 8.71 -11.43 8.86
N ARG A 81 8.23 -10.58 7.93
CA ARG A 81 9.04 -9.63 7.14
C ARG A 81 10.15 -10.28 6.31
N LYS A 82 9.98 -11.53 5.90
CA LYS A 82 10.93 -12.25 5.03
C LYS A 82 10.80 -11.83 3.55
N LEU A 83 9.67 -11.22 3.18
CA LEU A 83 9.43 -10.78 1.81
C LEU A 83 10.01 -9.38 1.60
N LEU A 84 10.91 -9.25 0.65
CA LEU A 84 11.54 -7.98 0.26
C LEU A 84 10.79 -7.26 -0.88
N GLY A 85 9.63 -7.77 -1.26
CA GLY A 85 8.79 -7.22 -2.32
C GLY A 85 7.45 -7.93 -2.43
N PRO A 86 6.63 -7.57 -3.41
CA PRO A 86 5.32 -8.18 -3.64
C PRO A 86 5.40 -9.69 -3.84
N ALA A 87 4.49 -10.40 -3.20
CA ALA A 87 4.27 -11.82 -3.45
C ALA A 87 2.87 -12.03 -4.03
N ILE A 88 2.71 -13.05 -4.86
CA ILE A 88 1.44 -13.45 -5.45
C ILE A 88 1.10 -14.89 -5.12
N LEU A 89 -0.20 -15.18 -5.04
CA LEU A 89 -0.74 -16.53 -4.97
C LEU A 89 -1.18 -16.95 -6.38
N VAL A 90 -0.72 -18.09 -6.81
CA VAL A 90 -1.06 -18.67 -8.12
C VAL A 90 -1.98 -19.87 -7.89
N PRO A 91 -3.14 -19.95 -8.60
CA PRO A 91 -4.07 -21.08 -8.51
C PRO A 91 -3.43 -22.42 -8.87
#